data_4e1274d0d301b14b1b99728473c312e2
#
_entry.id   4e1274d0d301b14b1b99728473c312e2
#
_cell.length_a   1.000
_cell.length_b   1.000
_cell.length_c   1.000
_cell.angle_alpha   90.00
_cell.angle_beta   90.00
_cell.angle_gamma   90.00
#
_symmetry.space_group_name_H-M   'P 1'
#
loop_
_entity.id
_entity.type
_entity.pdbx_description
1 polymer ?
#
loop_
_entity_poly.entity_id
_entity_poly.type
_entity_poly.pdbx_seq_one_letter_code
_entity_poly.pdbx_strand_id
1 'polypeptide(L)'
;AYECKDGQLVVITVQHSGEWQRFCEHILGDETLATDPRFHDNMARLENKPALEALIKTVFASHDRAEMLKLLDAAGIASGAVNDVASLSGHPQLDRSTIGTPSGEIKVPAPPIRRSLGETTLGACPAFDADGKAIRAEFDPRA
;
A
#
# COMPACT_ATOMS: atom_id res chain seq x y z
N ALA A 1 -5.89 5.27 -8.12
CA ALA A 1 -6.76 4.47 -7.26
C ALA A 1 -8.21 4.70 -7.64
N TYR A 2 -9.02 3.67 -7.50
CA TYR A 2 -10.44 3.68 -7.85
C TYR A 2 -11.26 3.17 -6.67
N GLU A 3 -12.43 3.79 -6.48
CA GLU A 3 -13.37 3.42 -5.43
C GLU A 3 -14.23 2.25 -5.88
N CYS A 4 -14.34 1.24 -5.02
CA CYS A 4 -15.18 0.07 -5.20
C CYS A 4 -16.58 0.30 -4.63
N LYS A 5 -17.50 -0.62 -4.89
CA LYS A 5 -18.90 -0.57 -4.45
C LYS A 5 -19.06 -0.38 -2.94
N ASP A 6 -18.14 -0.93 -2.15
CA ASP A 6 -18.09 -0.84 -0.68
C ASP A 6 -17.41 0.44 -0.15
N GLY A 7 -17.08 1.41 -1.03
CA GLY A 7 -16.40 2.65 -0.68
C GLY A 7 -14.90 2.49 -0.40
N GLN A 8 -14.36 1.29 -0.55
CA GLN A 8 -12.95 1.02 -0.36
C GLN A 8 -12.16 1.27 -1.64
N LEU A 9 -10.87 1.65 -1.50
CA LEU A 9 -10.04 2.00 -2.64
C LEU A 9 -9.10 0.86 -3.04
N VAL A 10 -8.94 0.69 -4.36
CA VAL A 10 -7.94 -0.20 -4.98
C VAL A 10 -7.03 0.62 -5.90
N VAL A 11 -5.73 0.44 -5.76
CA VAL A 11 -4.74 0.95 -6.71
C VAL A 11 -4.41 -0.14 -7.72
N ILE A 12 -4.27 0.24 -8.97
CA ILE A 12 -3.83 -0.64 -10.07
C ILE A 12 -2.68 -0.01 -10.83
N THR A 13 -1.86 -0.85 -11.43
CA THR A 13 -0.80 -0.44 -12.35
C THR A 13 -0.82 -1.34 -13.57
N VAL A 14 -0.87 -0.74 -14.76
CA VAL A 14 -0.76 -1.42 -16.04
C VAL A 14 0.52 -0.91 -16.71
N GLN A 15 1.54 -1.76 -16.83
CA GLN A 15 2.89 -1.35 -17.21
C GLN A 15 3.22 -1.61 -18.68
N HIS A 16 2.60 -2.61 -19.31
CA HIS A 16 2.88 -2.98 -20.69
C HIS A 16 1.62 -3.43 -21.44
N SER A 17 1.74 -3.55 -22.78
CA SER A 17 0.61 -3.85 -23.66
C SER A 17 -0.09 -5.18 -23.37
N GLY A 18 0.64 -6.21 -22.94
CA GLY A 18 0.03 -7.48 -22.57
C GLY A 18 -0.83 -7.42 -21.30
N GLU A 19 -0.44 -6.60 -20.32
CA GLU A 19 -1.31 -6.31 -19.16
C GLU A 19 -2.52 -5.49 -19.57
N TRP A 20 -2.34 -4.51 -20.47
CA TRP A 20 -3.45 -3.72 -20.99
C TRP A 20 -4.48 -4.59 -21.68
N GLN A 21 -4.05 -5.53 -22.53
CA GLN A 21 -4.94 -6.46 -23.20
C GLN A 21 -5.74 -7.30 -22.20
N ARG A 22 -5.08 -7.91 -21.19
CA ARG A 22 -5.76 -8.69 -20.16
C ARG A 22 -6.70 -7.83 -19.31
N PHE A 23 -6.33 -6.57 -19.04
CA PHE A 23 -7.18 -5.64 -18.32
C PHE A 23 -8.46 -5.31 -19.08
N CYS A 24 -8.36 -5.07 -20.39
CA CYS A 24 -9.53 -4.87 -21.25
C CYS A 24 -10.44 -6.11 -21.27
N GLU A 25 -9.87 -7.29 -21.50
CA GLU A 25 -10.59 -8.55 -21.64
C GLU A 25 -11.24 -8.98 -20.32
N HIS A 26 -10.47 -9.04 -19.23
CA HIS A 26 -10.92 -9.68 -17.99
C HIS A 26 -11.50 -8.72 -16.94
N ILE A 27 -11.12 -7.44 -16.99
CA ILE A 27 -11.60 -6.45 -16.02
C ILE A 27 -12.66 -5.54 -16.64
N LEU A 28 -12.39 -4.95 -17.82
CA LEU A 28 -13.36 -4.09 -18.49
C LEU A 28 -14.44 -4.88 -19.23
N GLY A 29 -14.21 -6.18 -19.50
CA GLY A 29 -15.15 -7.05 -20.22
C GLY A 29 -15.30 -6.73 -21.71
N ASP A 30 -14.34 -6.00 -22.28
CA ASP A 30 -14.34 -5.60 -23.70
C ASP A 30 -12.90 -5.62 -24.25
N GLU A 31 -12.56 -6.73 -24.91
CA GLU A 31 -11.24 -6.94 -25.54
C GLU A 31 -10.95 -5.93 -26.67
N THR A 32 -11.99 -5.34 -27.29
CA THR A 32 -11.82 -4.40 -28.40
C THR A 32 -11.17 -3.08 -27.95
N LEU A 33 -11.29 -2.74 -26.67
CA LEU A 33 -10.63 -1.57 -26.08
C LEU A 33 -9.10 -1.65 -26.16
N ALA A 34 -8.54 -2.86 -26.25
CA ALA A 34 -7.09 -3.04 -26.36
C ALA A 34 -6.52 -2.47 -27.67
N THR A 35 -7.33 -2.45 -28.72
CA THR A 35 -6.96 -1.95 -30.06
C THR A 35 -7.69 -0.66 -30.44
N ASP A 36 -8.56 -0.14 -29.57
CA ASP A 36 -9.25 1.13 -29.79
C ASP A 36 -8.23 2.27 -29.97
N PRO A 37 -8.33 3.08 -31.05
CA PRO A 37 -7.41 4.20 -31.27
C PRO A 37 -7.27 5.17 -30.10
N ARG A 38 -8.26 5.24 -29.22
CA ARG A 38 -8.23 6.07 -28.02
C ARG A 38 -7.39 5.47 -26.88
N PHE A 39 -7.15 4.14 -26.89
CA PHE A 39 -6.59 3.44 -25.74
C PHE A 39 -5.47 2.45 -26.05
N HIS A 40 -5.12 2.24 -27.32
CA HIS A 40 -4.19 1.21 -27.79
C HIS A 40 -2.76 1.37 -27.24
N ASP A 41 -2.34 2.59 -26.96
CA ASP A 41 -1.03 2.87 -26.36
C ASP A 41 -1.11 3.85 -25.19
N ASN A 42 0.01 4.08 -24.52
CA ASN A 42 0.06 4.90 -23.32
C ASN A 42 -0.26 6.37 -23.60
N MET A 43 0.15 6.91 -24.76
CA MET A 43 -0.11 8.29 -25.14
C MET A 43 -1.59 8.51 -25.43
N ALA A 44 -2.18 7.61 -26.23
CA ALA A 44 -3.60 7.63 -26.51
C ALA A 44 -4.47 7.53 -25.25
N ARG A 45 -4.08 6.65 -24.28
CA ARG A 45 -4.75 6.55 -22.97
C ARG A 45 -4.63 7.83 -22.16
N LEU A 46 -3.48 8.51 -22.20
CA LEU A 46 -3.28 9.78 -21.49
C LEU A 46 -4.14 10.90 -22.08
N GLU A 47 -4.18 11.02 -23.41
CA GLU A 47 -5.00 11.99 -24.12
C GLU A 47 -6.50 11.79 -23.87
N ASN A 48 -6.93 10.52 -23.78
CA ASN A 48 -8.32 10.13 -23.55
C ASN A 48 -8.61 9.71 -22.11
N LYS A 49 -7.80 10.15 -21.16
CA LYS A 49 -7.89 9.78 -19.75
C LYS A 49 -9.30 9.91 -19.15
N PRO A 50 -10.05 11.01 -19.36
CA PRO A 50 -11.39 11.10 -18.78
C PRO A 50 -12.35 9.99 -19.24
N ALA A 51 -12.30 9.62 -20.53
CA ALA A 51 -13.11 8.55 -21.08
C ALA A 51 -12.71 7.17 -20.51
N LEU A 52 -11.42 6.91 -20.41
CA LEU A 52 -10.90 5.67 -19.83
C LEU A 52 -11.26 5.57 -18.34
N GLU A 53 -11.08 6.64 -17.57
CA GLU A 53 -11.45 6.66 -16.15
C GLU A 53 -12.94 6.41 -15.90
N ALA A 54 -13.81 6.90 -16.78
CA ALA A 54 -15.24 6.65 -16.66
C ALA A 54 -15.56 5.15 -16.82
N LEU A 55 -14.93 4.46 -17.79
CA LEU A 55 -15.08 3.02 -17.99
C LEU A 55 -14.59 2.24 -16.74
N ILE A 56 -13.39 2.55 -16.27
CA ILE A 56 -12.79 1.89 -15.11
C ILE A 56 -13.67 2.10 -13.86
N LYS A 57 -14.09 3.34 -13.59
CA LYS A 57 -14.94 3.66 -12.44
C LYS A 57 -16.26 2.89 -12.45
N THR A 58 -16.87 2.70 -13.62
CA THR A 58 -18.12 1.94 -13.75
C THR A 58 -17.92 0.49 -13.31
N VAL A 59 -16.83 -0.15 -13.72
CA VAL A 59 -16.53 -1.53 -13.37
C VAL A 59 -16.18 -1.65 -11.87
N PHE A 60 -15.32 -0.77 -11.36
CA PHE A 60 -14.92 -0.81 -9.95
C PHE A 60 -16.11 -0.56 -9.00
N ALA A 61 -17.01 0.36 -9.35
CA ALA A 61 -18.22 0.63 -8.57
C ALA A 61 -19.22 -0.53 -8.54
N SER A 62 -19.06 -1.55 -9.39
CA SER A 62 -19.93 -2.73 -9.41
C SER A 62 -19.46 -3.90 -8.55
N HIS A 63 -18.22 -3.86 -8.05
CA HIS A 63 -17.59 -4.92 -7.25
C HIS A 63 -17.11 -4.40 -5.91
N ASP A 64 -17.22 -5.21 -4.86
CA ASP A 64 -16.57 -4.91 -3.58
C ASP A 64 -15.05 -5.07 -3.72
N ARG A 65 -14.28 -4.36 -2.88
CA ARG A 65 -12.80 -4.36 -2.95
C ARG A 65 -12.20 -5.77 -2.96
N ALA A 66 -12.72 -6.66 -2.12
CA ALA A 66 -12.21 -8.03 -2.03
C ALA A 66 -12.44 -8.84 -3.32
N GLU A 67 -13.56 -8.62 -4.00
CA GLU A 67 -13.88 -9.23 -5.29
C GLU A 67 -12.99 -8.65 -6.40
N MET A 68 -12.86 -7.33 -6.45
CA MET A 68 -12.02 -6.65 -7.44
C MET A 68 -10.56 -7.08 -7.35
N LEU A 69 -10.00 -7.19 -6.14
CA LEU A 69 -8.62 -7.66 -5.95
C LEU A 69 -8.42 -9.10 -6.46
N LYS A 70 -9.42 -10.00 -6.26
CA LYS A 70 -9.36 -11.37 -6.80
C LYS A 70 -9.41 -11.40 -8.34
N LEU A 71 -10.25 -10.55 -8.95
CA LEU A 71 -10.33 -10.44 -10.41
C LEU A 71 -9.03 -9.93 -11.01
N LEU A 72 -8.44 -8.88 -10.40
CA LEU A 72 -7.17 -8.30 -10.82
C LEU A 72 -6.01 -9.30 -10.69
N ASP A 73 -5.96 -10.04 -9.57
CA ASP A 73 -4.96 -11.09 -9.34
C ASP A 73 -5.08 -12.21 -10.38
N ALA A 74 -6.31 -12.71 -10.63
CA ALA A 74 -6.57 -13.72 -11.64
C ALA A 74 -6.18 -13.26 -13.07
N ALA A 75 -6.35 -11.99 -13.38
CA ALA A 75 -5.93 -11.38 -14.65
C ALA A 75 -4.43 -11.07 -14.69
N GLY A 76 -3.69 -11.26 -13.62
CA GLY A 76 -2.26 -10.92 -13.50
C GLY A 76 -2.00 -9.43 -13.63
N ILE A 77 -2.88 -8.61 -13.06
CA ILE A 77 -2.75 -7.14 -13.01
C ILE A 77 -2.24 -6.72 -11.63
N ALA A 78 -1.14 -5.99 -11.60
CA ALA A 78 -0.58 -5.49 -10.36
C ALA A 78 -1.56 -4.53 -9.66
N SER A 79 -1.95 -4.89 -8.45
CA SER A 79 -2.96 -4.16 -7.68
C SER A 79 -2.69 -4.21 -6.18
N GLY A 80 -3.34 -3.33 -5.45
CA GLY A 80 -3.26 -3.32 -4.00
C GLY A 80 -4.42 -2.58 -3.33
N ALA A 81 -4.75 -3.00 -2.12
CA ALA A 81 -5.69 -2.29 -1.27
C ALA A 81 -5.06 -0.98 -0.77
N VAL A 82 -5.80 0.12 -0.85
CA VAL A 82 -5.42 1.35 -0.16
C VAL A 82 -5.94 1.26 1.27
N ASN A 83 -5.03 1.22 2.21
CA ASN A 83 -5.33 1.11 3.64
C ASN A 83 -5.07 2.44 4.36
N ASP A 84 -5.93 2.78 5.30
CA ASP A 84 -5.68 3.83 6.28
C ASP A 84 -4.95 3.27 7.52
N VAL A 85 -4.64 4.13 8.50
CA VAL A 85 -3.95 3.73 9.73
C VAL A 85 -4.77 2.72 10.55
N ALA A 86 -6.10 2.83 10.52
CA ALA A 86 -6.98 1.93 11.26
C ALA A 86 -6.94 0.52 10.66
N SER A 87 -7.08 0.42 9.34
CA SER A 87 -6.98 -0.86 8.62
C SER A 87 -5.58 -1.47 8.67
N LEU A 88 -4.52 -0.64 8.63
CA LEU A 88 -3.16 -1.10 8.87
C LEU A 88 -3.02 -1.73 10.26
N SER A 89 -3.65 -1.16 11.29
CA SER A 89 -3.60 -1.71 12.65
C SER A 89 -4.15 -3.13 12.75
N GLY A 90 -5.11 -3.50 11.90
CA GLY A 90 -5.66 -4.86 11.79
C GLY A 90 -5.00 -5.75 10.73
N HIS A 91 -3.98 -5.27 10.03
CA HIS A 91 -3.39 -6.00 8.91
C HIS A 91 -2.73 -7.30 9.36
N PRO A 92 -3.02 -8.46 8.71
CA PRO A 92 -2.54 -9.77 9.16
C PRO A 92 -1.02 -9.94 9.12
N GLN A 93 -0.31 -9.14 8.32
CA GLN A 93 1.15 -9.16 8.25
C GLN A 93 1.82 -8.10 9.14
N LEU A 94 1.05 -7.34 9.91
CA LEU A 94 1.62 -6.37 10.84
C LEU A 94 2.05 -7.06 12.13
N ASP A 95 3.32 -7.40 12.22
CA ASP A 95 3.93 -7.86 13.46
C ASP A 95 4.12 -6.69 14.43
N ARG A 96 4.04 -6.98 15.73
CA ARG A 96 4.21 -5.99 16.79
C ARG A 96 5.25 -6.44 17.80
N SER A 97 6.05 -5.48 18.28
CA SER A 97 6.95 -5.65 19.40
C SER A 97 6.40 -4.91 20.62
N THR A 98 6.62 -5.47 21.80
CA THR A 98 6.33 -4.77 23.05
C THR A 98 7.60 -4.03 23.50
N ILE A 99 7.46 -2.76 23.86
CA ILE A 99 8.54 -1.96 24.46
C ILE A 99 8.09 -1.39 25.78
N GLY A 100 9.03 -1.36 26.74
CA GLY A 100 8.83 -0.69 28.04
C GLY A 100 8.92 0.83 27.88
N THR A 101 8.07 1.55 28.58
CA THR A 101 8.13 3.02 28.70
C THR A 101 8.00 3.40 30.18
N PRO A 102 8.33 4.64 30.58
CA PRO A 102 8.11 5.09 31.95
C PRO A 102 6.66 4.98 32.44
N SER A 103 5.71 4.97 31.52
CA SER A 103 4.26 4.85 31.81
C SER A 103 3.72 3.42 31.70
N GLY A 104 4.57 2.43 31.40
CA GLY A 104 4.18 1.03 31.22
C GLY A 104 4.57 0.51 29.84
N GLU A 105 4.12 -0.70 29.51
CA GLU A 105 4.39 -1.34 28.24
C GLU A 105 3.43 -0.86 27.15
N ILE A 106 3.97 -0.66 25.94
CA ILE A 106 3.19 -0.36 24.74
C ILE A 106 3.55 -1.30 23.60
N LYS A 107 2.60 -1.53 22.69
CA LYS A 107 2.82 -2.29 21.46
C LYS A 107 3.08 -1.31 20.31
N VAL A 108 4.18 -1.52 19.61
CA VAL A 108 4.58 -0.76 18.43
C VAL A 108 4.73 -1.70 17.22
N PRO A 109 4.65 -1.22 15.97
CA PRO A 109 5.03 -2.01 14.81
C PRO A 109 6.43 -2.58 14.99
N ALA A 110 6.58 -3.89 14.73
CA ALA A 110 7.90 -4.51 14.77
C ALA A 110 8.77 -4.00 13.62
N PRO A 111 10.10 -4.05 13.74
CA PRO A 111 11.00 -3.74 12.64
C PRO A 111 10.68 -4.60 11.41
N PRO A 112 10.57 -4.02 10.19
CA PRO A 112 10.21 -4.77 8.99
C PRO A 112 11.34 -5.68 8.51
N ILE A 113 12.57 -5.44 8.95
CA ILE A 113 13.75 -6.21 8.56
C ILE A 113 13.90 -7.39 9.51
N ARG A 114 13.76 -8.60 8.95
CA ARG A 114 14.07 -9.85 9.65
C ARG A 114 15.51 -10.25 9.35
N ARG A 115 16.30 -10.48 10.38
CA ARG A 115 17.70 -10.89 10.27
C ARG A 115 17.82 -12.39 10.54
N SER A 116 18.65 -13.09 9.75
CA SER A 116 18.98 -14.50 9.96
C SER A 116 19.87 -14.73 11.20
N LEU A 117 20.50 -13.67 11.73
CA LEU A 117 21.46 -13.73 12.85
C LEU A 117 20.81 -13.47 14.22
N GLY A 118 19.50 -13.63 14.35
CA GLY A 118 18.77 -13.48 15.61
C GLY A 118 17.68 -12.41 15.57
N GLU A 119 16.85 -12.39 16.59
CA GLU A 119 15.77 -11.43 16.73
C GLU A 119 16.31 -10.02 17.04
N THR A 120 15.69 -9.00 16.46
CA THR A 120 15.97 -7.61 16.81
C THR A 120 15.22 -7.28 18.09
N THR A 121 15.92 -7.19 19.20
CA THR A 121 15.35 -6.72 20.47
C THR A 121 15.31 -5.20 20.48
N LEU A 122 14.13 -4.62 20.66
CA LEU A 122 13.98 -3.17 20.87
C LEU A 122 14.27 -2.85 22.32
N GLY A 123 15.10 -1.82 22.56
CA GLY A 123 15.34 -1.29 23.90
C GLY A 123 14.09 -0.59 24.48
N ALA A 124 14.08 -0.37 25.77
CA ALA A 124 13.06 0.43 26.42
C ALA A 124 13.16 1.91 26.01
N CYS A 125 12.03 2.60 25.96
CA CYS A 125 12.01 4.04 25.81
C CYS A 125 12.47 4.71 27.12
N PRO A 126 13.54 5.53 27.11
CA PRO A 126 14.03 6.16 28.33
C PRO A 126 13.03 7.18 28.87
N ALA A 127 13.13 7.49 30.17
CA ALA A 127 12.41 8.61 30.72
C ALA A 127 12.94 9.95 30.17
N PHE A 128 12.12 10.99 30.25
CA PHE A 128 12.53 12.33 29.81
C PHE A 128 13.85 12.76 30.43
N ASP A 129 14.81 13.19 29.61
CA ASP A 129 16.17 13.62 29.98
C ASP A 129 17.02 12.57 30.75
N ALA A 130 16.70 11.25 30.61
CA ALA A 130 17.43 10.19 31.32
C ALA A 130 18.94 10.20 31.00
N ASP A 131 19.29 10.44 29.75
CA ASP A 131 20.67 10.46 29.25
C ASP A 131 21.27 11.87 29.21
N GLY A 132 20.49 12.91 29.50
CA GLY A 132 20.89 14.31 29.32
C GLY A 132 22.12 14.72 30.09
N LYS A 133 22.30 14.20 31.33
CA LYS A 133 23.49 14.49 32.14
C LYS A 133 24.76 13.90 31.53
N ALA A 134 24.68 12.65 31.06
CA ALA A 134 25.80 11.96 30.42
C ALA A 134 26.19 12.62 29.09
N ILE A 135 25.19 12.94 28.26
CA ILE A 135 25.40 13.61 26.96
C ILE A 135 26.03 14.99 27.18
N ARG A 136 25.51 15.79 28.13
CA ARG A 136 26.08 17.10 28.41
C ARG A 136 27.53 17.01 28.91
N ALA A 137 27.85 16.02 29.76
CA ALA A 137 29.23 15.82 30.23
C ALA A 137 30.18 15.38 29.10
N GLU A 138 29.71 14.55 28.16
CA GLU A 138 30.53 14.08 27.03
C GLU A 138 30.85 15.21 26.03
N PHE A 139 29.89 16.11 25.79
CA PHE A 139 30.02 17.18 24.78
C PHE A 139 30.27 18.58 25.37
N ASP A 140 30.44 18.74 26.67
CA ASP A 140 30.79 20.05 27.27
C ASP A 140 32.27 20.37 27.02
N PRO A 141 32.58 21.40 26.21
CA PRO A 141 33.95 21.78 25.92
C PRO A 141 34.73 22.33 27.15
N ARG A 142 34.03 22.46 28.28
CA ARG A 142 34.58 22.97 29.55
C ARG A 142 34.68 21.89 30.63
N ALA A 143 34.40 20.62 30.29
CA ALA A 143 34.52 19.48 31.17
C ALA A 143 35.96 18.94 31.21
#